data_c1d38ccdd87b43fbf934c6044feadcff
#
_entry.id   c1d38ccdd87b43fbf934c6044feadcff
#
_cell.length_a   1.000
_cell.length_b   1.000
_cell.length_c   1.000
_cell.angle_alpha   90.00
_cell.angle_beta   90.00
_cell.angle_gamma   90.00
#
_symmetry.space_group_name_H-M   'P 1'
#
loop_
_entity.id
_entity.type
_entity.pdbx_description
1 polymer ?
#
loop_
_entity_poly.entity_id
_entity_poly.type
_entity_poly.pdbx_seq_one_letter_code
_entity_poly.pdbx_strand_id
1 'polypeptide(L)'
;MNWHLLLAAMVGLVSAHAPAQVYSALWGERGELYDPHGRLPNFAYAGYRFGAGIPRSGDPVVSVADFGAKPFDAQDDTEAFKRAIAETESGVIEIPHGIFHISDIIWIEKPDIVLRGAGAGATIVHVTTTLEDVRPNMGATTSGSPTSNYSWSGGFFWVKGGYESTPRVAITEPTRRGDRTLFVDDPNAFIAGQRVLIEQTDNDARTLMGHLYAEDPGDTRKLTGDLKPMLVAQIVSIEGSRLILNRPLRWDVRPEWSPTVRVFEPRVHDVGIEGMTISFDAVPYEGHFSELGRNAIAFNNTSDCWVRDVKIKNCDSAIFFTGVQGTIDGLTVLSSRKAYQNTQGHHGVTLGLDNLLMNFAFKTHFIHDITMTRLSAGNVIKNGSGVNLSLDHHKRANHANLYCNIDAGDGSDLWRCGGGASLGKHAGAWTTFWGITSDKPVAWPRDSFGPGMMNLVGLHTKMGEVLDADGRWFEVIDPERLEPRDLHEAQRNQMFGRRE
;
A
#
# COMPACT_ATOMS: atom_id res chain seq x y z
N MET A 1 -54.77 -45.16 46.05
CA MET A 1 -54.77 -45.12 44.56
C MET A 1 -54.40 -43.71 44.17
N ASN A 2 -53.11 -43.44 43.94
CA ASN A 2 -52.59 -42.14 43.50
C ASN A 2 -51.83 -42.35 42.18
N TRP A 3 -52.38 -41.77 41.13
CA TRP A 3 -51.75 -41.75 39.82
C TRP A 3 -50.88 -40.50 39.69
N HIS A 4 -49.57 -40.64 39.54
CA HIS A 4 -48.64 -39.56 39.18
C HIS A 4 -48.51 -39.52 37.66
N LEU A 5 -48.96 -38.46 37.00
CA LEU A 5 -48.68 -38.14 35.62
C LEU A 5 -47.25 -37.56 35.52
N LEU A 6 -46.39 -38.25 34.78
CA LEU A 6 -45.10 -37.74 34.33
C LEU A 6 -45.30 -36.93 33.06
N LEU A 7 -45.10 -35.61 33.10
CA LEU A 7 -45.00 -34.76 31.92
C LEU A 7 -43.51 -34.81 31.41
N ALA A 8 -43.30 -35.46 30.31
CA ALA A 8 -42.00 -35.37 29.61
C ALA A 8 -41.96 -34.08 28.76
N ALA A 9 -41.11 -33.13 29.17
CA ALA A 9 -40.81 -31.95 28.37
C ALA A 9 -39.81 -32.32 27.26
N MET A 10 -40.29 -32.34 26.02
CA MET A 10 -39.39 -32.39 24.87
C MET A 10 -38.74 -31.02 24.67
N VAL A 11 -37.48 -30.90 25.03
CA VAL A 11 -36.64 -29.74 24.65
C VAL A 11 -36.21 -29.97 23.19
N GLY A 12 -36.90 -29.31 22.25
CA GLY A 12 -36.47 -29.25 20.88
C GLY A 12 -35.17 -28.49 20.76
N LEU A 13 -34.06 -29.18 20.49
CA LEU A 13 -32.82 -28.56 20.04
C LEU A 13 -33.06 -27.91 18.67
N VAL A 14 -33.28 -26.60 18.65
CA VAL A 14 -33.18 -25.82 17.42
C VAL A 14 -31.69 -25.76 17.08
N SER A 15 -31.25 -26.61 16.16
CA SER A 15 -29.96 -26.48 15.53
C SER A 15 -29.94 -25.16 14.78
N ALA A 16 -29.28 -24.16 15.34
CA ALA A 16 -28.95 -22.95 14.61
C ALA A 16 -28.02 -23.39 13.44
N HIS A 17 -28.57 -23.48 12.26
CA HIS A 17 -27.78 -23.66 11.05
C HIS A 17 -26.87 -22.42 10.96
N ALA A 18 -25.55 -22.61 11.00
CA ALA A 18 -24.62 -21.56 10.63
C ALA A 18 -25.02 -21.05 9.25
N PRO A 19 -25.14 -19.74 9.05
CA PRO A 19 -25.51 -19.22 7.75
C PRO A 19 -24.51 -19.73 6.71
N ALA A 20 -25.00 -20.20 5.57
CA ALA A 20 -24.17 -20.71 4.50
C ALA A 20 -23.14 -19.63 4.10
N GLN A 21 -21.88 -20.03 3.87
CA GLN A 21 -20.83 -19.18 3.32
C GLN A 21 -21.29 -18.66 1.96
N VAL A 22 -20.87 -17.45 1.64
CA VAL A 22 -21.24 -16.83 0.37
C VAL A 22 -19.98 -16.49 -0.41
N TYR A 23 -19.87 -16.99 -1.61
CA TYR A 23 -18.72 -16.85 -2.49
C TYR A 23 -19.00 -15.86 -3.61
N SER A 24 -18.01 -15.06 -3.96
CA SER A 24 -18.10 -14.12 -5.08
C SER A 24 -18.06 -14.84 -6.43
N ALA A 25 -18.86 -14.37 -7.37
CA ALA A 25 -18.82 -14.83 -8.76
C ALA A 25 -17.52 -14.48 -9.51
N LEU A 26 -16.67 -13.60 -8.95
CA LEU A 26 -15.33 -13.32 -9.48
C LEU A 26 -14.28 -14.33 -9.03
N TRP A 27 -14.57 -15.12 -7.98
CA TRP A 27 -13.58 -16.01 -7.39
C TRP A 27 -14.07 -17.45 -7.25
N GLY A 28 -15.29 -17.66 -6.77
CA GLY A 28 -15.80 -18.97 -6.36
C GLY A 28 -15.36 -19.36 -4.95
N GLU A 29 -15.52 -20.64 -4.62
CA GLU A 29 -15.12 -21.18 -3.30
C GLU A 29 -13.59 -21.30 -3.16
N ARG A 30 -12.92 -21.74 -4.23
CA ARG A 30 -11.49 -22.10 -4.23
C ARG A 30 -10.70 -21.42 -5.35
N GLY A 31 -11.28 -20.42 -6.00
CA GLY A 31 -10.68 -19.73 -7.14
C GLY A 31 -11.02 -20.37 -8.50
N GLU A 32 -12.00 -21.26 -8.55
CA GLU A 32 -12.42 -21.96 -9.77
C GLU A 32 -13.08 -21.03 -10.79
N LEU A 33 -13.55 -19.85 -10.37
CA LEU A 33 -14.11 -18.84 -11.26
C LEU A 33 -13.13 -17.74 -11.65
N TYR A 34 -11.92 -17.76 -11.07
CA TYR A 34 -10.90 -16.77 -11.38
C TYR A 34 -10.38 -16.93 -12.81
N ASP A 35 -10.54 -15.87 -13.59
CA ASP A 35 -9.94 -15.74 -14.93
C ASP A 35 -8.81 -14.69 -14.90
N PRO A 36 -7.56 -15.04 -15.22
CA PRO A 36 -6.45 -14.07 -15.24
C PRO A 36 -6.63 -12.96 -16.27
N HIS A 37 -7.43 -13.19 -17.32
CA HIS A 37 -7.79 -12.19 -18.33
C HIS A 37 -9.09 -11.46 -17.99
N GLY A 38 -9.83 -11.93 -16.98
CA GLY A 38 -11.07 -11.37 -16.49
C GLY A 38 -10.89 -10.04 -15.75
N ARG A 39 -11.94 -9.53 -15.14
CA ARG A 39 -11.92 -8.23 -14.48
C ARG A 39 -11.16 -8.20 -13.13
N LEU A 40 -11.02 -9.34 -12.45
CA LEU A 40 -10.31 -9.44 -11.17
C LEU A 40 -8.80 -9.59 -11.39
N PRO A 41 -7.95 -8.64 -10.94
CA PRO A 41 -6.50 -8.80 -11.05
C PRO A 41 -5.94 -9.89 -10.13
N ASN A 42 -4.71 -10.30 -10.43
CA ASN A 42 -3.91 -11.10 -9.53
C ASN A 42 -3.11 -10.21 -8.57
N PHE A 43 -3.38 -10.29 -7.29
CA PHE A 43 -2.73 -9.53 -6.23
C PHE A 43 -1.70 -10.34 -5.43
N ALA A 44 -1.50 -11.61 -5.75
CA ALA A 44 -0.67 -12.54 -4.97
C ALA A 44 0.80 -12.12 -4.79
N TYR A 45 1.26 -11.14 -5.56
CA TYR A 45 2.66 -10.71 -5.61
C TYR A 45 2.95 -9.39 -4.87
N ALA A 46 1.98 -8.84 -4.16
CA ALA A 46 2.18 -7.64 -3.36
C ALA A 46 3.01 -7.93 -2.09
N GLY A 47 3.87 -6.98 -1.73
CA GLY A 47 4.71 -7.06 -0.54
C GLY A 47 6.13 -7.56 -0.80
N TYR A 48 6.91 -7.59 0.26
CA TYR A 48 8.33 -7.96 0.28
C TYR A 48 8.61 -9.19 -0.59
N ARG A 49 9.55 -9.06 -1.53
CA ARG A 49 10.01 -10.13 -2.45
C ARG A 49 8.84 -10.95 -3.04
N PHE A 50 7.93 -10.27 -3.75
CA PHE A 50 6.72 -10.87 -4.33
C PHE A 50 5.79 -11.52 -3.28
N GLY A 51 5.67 -10.88 -2.11
CA GLY A 51 4.85 -11.34 -1.02
C GLY A 51 5.46 -12.49 -0.21
N ALA A 52 6.76 -12.73 -0.32
CA ALA A 52 7.47 -13.49 0.70
C ALA A 52 7.26 -12.83 2.07
N GLY A 53 7.16 -13.57 3.14
CA GLY A 53 7.05 -12.97 4.48
C GLY A 53 8.27 -12.11 4.80
N ILE A 54 8.08 -11.04 5.56
CA ILE A 54 9.18 -10.25 6.11
C ILE A 54 10.14 -11.19 6.85
N PRO A 55 11.46 -11.16 6.61
CA PRO A 55 12.40 -12.02 7.28
C PRO A 55 12.41 -11.75 8.80
N ARG A 56 12.70 -12.76 9.59
CA ARG A 56 13.06 -12.53 10.99
C ARG A 56 14.40 -11.81 11.01
N SER A 57 14.42 -10.65 11.64
CA SER A 57 15.68 -9.92 11.83
C SER A 57 16.61 -10.75 12.73
N GLY A 58 17.89 -10.83 12.35
CA GLY A 58 18.92 -11.48 13.15
C GLY A 58 19.17 -10.81 14.51
N ASP A 59 20.19 -11.25 15.23
CA ASP A 59 20.63 -10.58 16.44
C ASP A 59 21.23 -9.20 16.09
N PRO A 60 21.17 -8.21 16.99
CA PRO A 60 21.79 -6.92 16.78
C PRO A 60 23.31 -7.05 16.58
N VAL A 61 23.85 -6.32 15.60
CA VAL A 61 25.30 -6.23 15.38
C VAL A 61 25.91 -5.08 16.17
N VAL A 62 25.13 -4.01 16.39
CA VAL A 62 25.47 -2.84 17.22
C VAL A 62 24.21 -2.26 17.85
N SER A 63 24.39 -1.39 18.85
CA SER A 63 23.34 -0.58 19.45
C SER A 63 23.60 0.91 19.22
N VAL A 64 22.56 1.74 19.08
CA VAL A 64 22.74 3.20 19.09
C VAL A 64 23.40 3.71 20.38
N ALA A 65 23.27 2.95 21.48
CA ALA A 65 23.93 3.23 22.74
C ALA A 65 25.47 3.12 22.66
N ASP A 66 26.00 2.25 21.81
CA ASP A 66 27.45 2.12 21.56
C ASP A 66 28.03 3.39 20.93
N PHE A 67 27.19 4.20 20.31
CA PHE A 67 27.52 5.48 19.68
C PHE A 67 27.16 6.69 20.54
N GLY A 68 26.70 6.45 21.77
CA GLY A 68 26.47 7.48 22.78
C GLY A 68 25.00 7.90 22.95
N ALA A 69 24.03 7.28 22.28
CA ALA A 69 22.62 7.50 22.56
C ALA A 69 22.29 7.08 24.00
N LYS A 70 21.52 7.89 24.72
CA LYS A 70 21.20 7.65 26.14
C LYS A 70 19.69 7.76 26.36
N PRO A 71 19.02 6.67 26.75
CA PRO A 71 17.60 6.72 27.02
C PRO A 71 17.28 7.61 28.23
N PHE A 72 16.12 8.28 28.21
CA PHE A 72 15.52 9.04 29.32
C PHE A 72 16.29 10.26 29.82
N ASP A 73 17.31 10.77 29.09
CA ASP A 73 18.08 11.95 29.54
C ASP A 73 17.67 13.26 28.84
N ALA A 74 16.70 13.19 27.93
CA ALA A 74 16.18 14.32 27.14
C ALA A 74 17.25 15.07 26.29
N GLN A 75 18.42 14.47 26.09
CA GLN A 75 19.43 15.01 25.20
C GLN A 75 19.16 14.55 23.75
N ASP A 76 19.76 15.24 22.80
CA ASP A 76 19.65 14.92 21.38
C ASP A 76 20.57 13.73 21.03
N ASP A 77 19.97 12.63 20.61
CA ASP A 77 20.65 11.40 20.21
C ASP A 77 20.92 11.32 18.70
N THR A 78 20.55 12.34 17.92
CA THR A 78 20.60 12.33 16.44
C THR A 78 21.94 11.84 15.90
N GLU A 79 23.04 12.36 16.41
CA GLU A 79 24.38 12.01 15.93
C GLU A 79 24.79 10.57 16.28
N ALA A 80 24.26 10.01 17.37
CA ALA A 80 24.46 8.60 17.70
C ALA A 80 23.75 7.68 16.70
N PHE A 81 22.50 8.00 16.34
CA PHE A 81 21.76 7.28 15.29
C PHE A 81 22.48 7.35 13.94
N LYS A 82 22.89 8.54 13.52
CA LYS A 82 23.61 8.73 12.24
C LYS A 82 24.92 7.93 12.21
N ARG A 83 25.71 7.96 13.27
CA ARG A 83 26.98 7.19 13.37
C ARG A 83 26.71 5.69 13.37
N ALA A 84 25.74 5.23 14.14
CA ALA A 84 25.37 3.79 14.14
C ALA A 84 25.07 3.31 12.72
N ILE A 85 24.28 4.06 11.95
CA ILE A 85 23.98 3.73 10.55
C ILE A 85 25.24 3.84 9.67
N ALA A 86 26.02 4.90 9.80
CA ALA A 86 27.20 5.13 8.95
C ALA A 86 28.24 3.99 9.10
N GLU A 87 28.52 3.58 10.33
CA GLU A 87 29.55 2.61 10.67
C GLU A 87 29.09 1.13 10.56
N THR A 88 27.76 0.86 10.51
CA THR A 88 27.24 -0.48 10.28
C THR A 88 27.18 -0.74 8.77
N GLU A 89 27.91 -1.74 8.27
CA GLU A 89 27.87 -2.12 6.85
C GLU A 89 26.53 -2.76 6.50
N SER A 90 26.08 -3.73 7.30
CA SER A 90 24.78 -4.40 7.17
C SER A 90 24.36 -5.03 8.51
N GLY A 91 23.06 -5.27 8.68
CA GLY A 91 22.50 -5.99 9.82
C GLY A 91 21.59 -5.14 10.70
N VAL A 92 21.33 -5.62 11.91
CA VAL A 92 20.40 -5.03 12.85
C VAL A 92 21.12 -4.03 13.76
N ILE A 93 20.64 -2.78 13.78
CA ILE A 93 21.02 -1.74 14.72
C ILE A 93 19.93 -1.69 15.79
N GLU A 94 20.28 -2.03 17.01
CA GLU A 94 19.34 -1.98 18.14
C GLU A 94 19.13 -0.56 18.62
N ILE A 95 17.86 -0.24 18.90
CA ILE A 95 17.47 0.94 19.67
C ILE A 95 16.90 0.40 20.99
N PRO A 96 17.64 0.46 22.12
CA PRO A 96 17.22 -0.17 23.36
C PRO A 96 15.89 0.35 23.91
N HIS A 97 15.40 -0.29 24.97
CA HIS A 97 14.27 0.24 25.74
C HIS A 97 14.59 1.65 26.26
N GLY A 98 13.70 2.60 25.98
CA GLY A 98 13.85 3.99 26.44
C GLY A 98 13.16 5.01 25.58
N ILE A 99 13.36 6.27 25.94
CA ILE A 99 12.95 7.44 25.17
C ILE A 99 14.21 8.11 24.66
N PHE A 100 14.34 8.18 23.34
CA PHE A 100 15.43 8.83 22.64
C PHE A 100 14.90 10.06 21.90
N HIS A 101 15.70 11.11 21.78
CA HIS A 101 15.30 12.34 21.12
C HIS A 101 16.12 12.55 19.85
N ILE A 102 15.46 12.90 18.76
CA ILE A 102 16.12 13.27 17.51
C ILE A 102 15.60 14.62 17.01
N SER A 103 16.50 15.40 16.43
CA SER A 103 16.22 16.74 15.90
C SER A 103 16.63 16.92 14.44
N ASP A 104 17.06 15.85 13.75
CA ASP A 104 17.42 15.88 12.34
C ASP A 104 17.01 14.58 11.64
N ILE A 105 17.05 14.59 10.31
CA ILE A 105 16.69 13.47 9.48
C ILE A 105 17.70 12.32 9.63
N ILE A 106 17.19 11.13 9.88
CA ILE A 106 17.96 9.89 9.91
C ILE A 106 17.92 9.27 8.52
N TRP A 107 18.93 9.52 7.71
CA TRP A 107 19.05 9.00 6.36
C TRP A 107 19.54 7.56 6.36
N ILE A 108 18.90 6.70 5.53
CA ILE A 108 19.34 5.34 5.23
C ILE A 108 19.42 5.22 3.71
N GLU A 109 20.65 5.29 3.18
CA GLU A 109 20.92 5.32 1.73
C GLU A 109 21.73 4.10 1.25
N LYS A 110 21.74 3.03 2.04
CA LYS A 110 22.39 1.74 1.76
C LYS A 110 21.47 0.57 2.08
N PRO A 111 21.67 -0.60 1.45
CA PRO A 111 20.83 -1.78 1.68
C PRO A 111 21.15 -2.46 3.02
N ASP A 112 20.34 -3.46 3.36
CA ASP A 112 20.56 -4.45 4.42
C ASP A 112 20.69 -3.86 5.83
N ILE A 113 20.04 -2.72 6.11
CA ILE A 113 20.00 -2.07 7.43
C ILE A 113 18.62 -2.25 8.08
N VAL A 114 18.60 -2.77 9.29
CA VAL A 114 17.38 -2.87 10.09
C VAL A 114 17.53 -2.04 11.37
N LEU A 115 16.69 -1.02 11.54
CA LEU A 115 16.53 -0.32 12.82
C LEU A 115 15.48 -1.03 13.65
N ARG A 116 15.86 -1.58 14.80
CA ARG A 116 14.98 -2.36 15.65
C ARG A 116 14.93 -1.85 17.09
N GLY A 117 13.75 -1.38 17.51
CA GLY A 117 13.44 -1.10 18.89
C GLY A 117 13.14 -2.37 19.71
N ALA A 118 13.06 -2.22 21.01
CA ALA A 118 12.70 -3.29 21.95
C ALA A 118 11.18 -3.62 21.96
N GLY A 119 10.41 -3.02 21.07
CA GLY A 119 8.96 -3.13 20.93
C GLY A 119 8.27 -1.77 20.93
N ALA A 120 7.12 -1.65 20.24
CA ALA A 120 6.39 -0.37 20.10
C ALA A 120 5.91 0.26 21.42
N GLY A 121 5.90 -0.50 22.53
CA GLY A 121 5.62 0.02 23.86
C GLY A 121 6.86 0.32 24.71
N ALA A 122 8.03 -0.13 24.28
CA ALA A 122 9.27 -0.09 25.04
C ALA A 122 10.28 0.96 24.51
N THR A 123 10.41 1.06 23.19
CA THR A 123 11.29 2.04 22.54
C THR A 123 10.47 3.18 21.97
N ILE A 124 10.80 4.42 22.34
CA ILE A 124 10.16 5.62 21.82
C ILE A 124 11.26 6.52 21.24
N VAL A 125 11.15 6.84 19.95
CA VAL A 125 11.97 7.89 19.33
C VAL A 125 11.08 9.12 19.21
N HIS A 126 11.40 10.15 19.99
CA HIS A 126 10.70 11.42 20.02
C HIS A 126 11.39 12.42 19.11
N VAL A 127 10.66 12.93 18.15
CA VAL A 127 11.14 13.94 17.19
C VAL A 127 10.77 15.32 17.71
N THR A 128 11.77 16.17 17.89
CA THR A 128 11.64 17.47 18.59
C THR A 128 11.43 18.66 17.66
N THR A 129 11.45 18.46 16.34
CA THR A 129 11.42 19.52 15.31
C THR A 129 10.53 19.15 14.13
N THR A 130 10.52 19.94 13.08
CA THR A 130 9.84 19.67 11.80
C THR A 130 10.84 19.52 10.66
N LEU A 131 10.45 18.83 9.60
CA LEU A 131 11.30 18.73 8.40
C LEU A 131 11.57 20.09 7.76
N GLU A 132 10.61 21.01 7.84
CA GLU A 132 10.78 22.37 7.30
C GLU A 132 11.82 23.18 8.08
N ASP A 133 11.96 22.97 9.41
CA ASP A 133 12.99 23.58 10.22
C ASP A 133 14.39 23.02 9.93
N VAL A 134 14.47 21.71 9.68
CA VAL A 134 15.73 21.01 9.40
C VAL A 134 16.23 21.26 7.98
N ARG A 135 15.32 21.18 7.01
CA ARG A 135 15.62 21.29 5.59
C ARG A 135 14.48 22.01 4.86
N PRO A 136 14.50 23.34 4.83
CA PRO A 136 13.41 24.12 4.22
C PRO A 136 13.09 23.69 2.80
N ASN A 137 11.80 23.43 2.52
CA ASN A 137 11.33 22.94 1.23
C ASN A 137 9.93 23.51 0.89
N MET A 138 9.79 24.81 1.05
CA MET A 138 8.56 25.51 0.71
C MET A 138 8.27 25.44 -0.80
N GLY A 139 7.01 25.20 -1.13
CA GLY A 139 6.51 25.10 -2.48
C GLY A 139 5.09 25.68 -2.58
N ALA A 140 4.29 25.11 -3.45
CA ALA A 140 2.90 25.52 -3.62
C ALA A 140 2.02 24.33 -4.01
N THR A 141 0.74 24.43 -3.66
CA THR A 141 -0.31 23.52 -4.15
C THR A 141 -0.49 23.63 -5.67
N THR A 142 -1.22 22.72 -6.28
CA THR A 142 -1.59 22.81 -7.71
C THR A 142 -2.41 24.05 -8.05
N SER A 143 -3.03 24.68 -7.06
CA SER A 143 -3.75 25.97 -7.21
C SER A 143 -2.88 27.20 -6.96
N GLY A 144 -1.60 27.02 -6.59
CA GLY A 144 -0.64 28.08 -6.35
C GLY A 144 -0.59 28.61 -4.91
N SER A 145 -1.35 28.04 -3.97
CA SER A 145 -1.27 28.43 -2.55
C SER A 145 0.02 27.95 -1.92
N PRO A 146 0.79 28.80 -1.19
CA PRO A 146 2.03 28.40 -0.53
C PRO A 146 1.79 27.24 0.46
N THR A 147 2.68 26.27 0.47
CA THR A 147 2.70 25.16 1.43
C THR A 147 4.06 24.49 1.40
N SER A 148 4.44 23.79 2.46
CA SER A 148 5.64 22.96 2.42
C SER A 148 5.41 21.73 1.53
N ASN A 149 6.42 21.32 0.75
CA ASN A 149 6.41 20.07 0.01
C ASN A 149 6.40 18.85 0.95
N TYR A 150 6.65 19.02 2.23
CA TYR A 150 6.49 17.99 3.24
C TYR A 150 5.02 17.69 3.57
N SER A 151 4.07 18.46 3.06
CA SER A 151 2.66 18.07 3.09
C SER A 151 2.40 16.72 2.39
N TRP A 152 3.27 16.30 1.44
CA TRP A 152 3.12 15.06 0.68
C TRP A 152 4.40 14.27 0.45
N SER A 153 5.45 14.51 1.22
CA SER A 153 6.74 13.81 1.09
C SER A 153 7.59 13.87 2.35
N GLY A 154 8.64 13.05 2.39
CA GLY A 154 9.65 13.07 3.43
C GLY A 154 9.28 12.38 4.73
N GLY A 155 10.27 12.12 5.57
CA GLY A 155 10.14 11.52 6.89
C GLY A 155 11.42 11.70 7.69
N PHE A 156 11.32 11.67 9.03
CA PHE A 156 12.50 11.72 9.88
C PHE A 156 13.37 10.46 9.79
N PHE A 157 12.76 9.28 9.62
CA PHE A 157 13.45 8.10 9.12
C PHE A 157 13.26 8.06 7.61
N TRP A 158 14.29 8.43 6.86
CA TRP A 158 14.19 8.57 5.42
C TRP A 158 15.10 7.58 4.70
N VAL A 159 14.47 6.51 4.20
CA VAL A 159 15.15 5.51 3.37
C VAL A 159 15.07 5.96 1.92
N LYS A 160 16.23 6.21 1.31
CA LYS A 160 16.31 6.78 -0.03
C LYS A 160 17.20 5.96 -0.92
N GLY A 161 16.65 5.43 -1.98
CA GLY A 161 17.35 4.62 -2.96
C GLY A 161 17.35 5.20 -4.37
N GLY A 162 17.44 4.30 -5.30
CA GLY A 162 17.38 4.53 -6.73
C GLY A 162 17.42 3.20 -7.44
N TYR A 163 17.12 3.22 -8.72
CA TYR A 163 17.21 2.04 -9.58
C TYR A 163 18.34 2.26 -10.59
N GLU A 164 19.20 1.26 -10.77
CA GLU A 164 20.29 1.36 -11.73
C GLU A 164 19.76 1.53 -13.16
N SER A 165 20.50 2.31 -13.95
CA SER A 165 20.15 2.54 -15.36
C SER A 165 20.73 1.43 -16.22
N THR A 166 20.03 0.31 -16.29
CA THR A 166 20.38 -0.82 -17.13
C THR A 166 19.88 -0.63 -18.58
N PRO A 167 20.49 -1.26 -19.60
CA PRO A 167 20.02 -1.19 -20.98
C PRO A 167 18.57 -1.63 -21.11
N ARG A 168 17.81 -0.93 -21.94
CA ARG A 168 16.43 -1.29 -22.30
C ARG A 168 16.43 -2.15 -23.55
N VAL A 169 15.63 -3.20 -23.49
CA VAL A 169 15.34 -4.12 -24.59
C VAL A 169 13.90 -3.91 -25.03
N ALA A 170 13.65 -3.82 -26.32
CA ALA A 170 12.30 -3.60 -26.83
C ALA A 170 11.47 -4.89 -26.71
N ILE A 171 10.18 -4.71 -26.36
CA ILE A 171 9.20 -5.79 -26.41
C ILE A 171 8.52 -5.69 -27.79
N THR A 172 8.58 -6.76 -28.57
CA THR A 172 8.29 -6.74 -30.02
C THR A 172 6.88 -7.15 -30.38
N GLU A 173 6.20 -7.93 -29.53
CA GLU A 173 4.87 -8.45 -29.81
C GLU A 173 3.86 -8.03 -28.74
N PRO A 174 2.59 -7.84 -29.12
CA PRO A 174 1.54 -7.52 -28.18
C PRO A 174 1.28 -8.72 -27.26
N THR A 175 1.01 -8.44 -25.98
CA THR A 175 0.68 -9.45 -24.98
C THR A 175 -0.48 -8.93 -24.12
N ARG A 176 -1.42 -9.78 -23.78
CA ARG A 176 -2.60 -9.38 -23.01
C ARG A 176 -2.31 -9.32 -21.51
N ARG A 177 -3.03 -8.45 -20.83
CA ARG A 177 -3.16 -8.50 -19.37
C ARG A 177 -3.52 -9.92 -18.92
N GLY A 178 -2.85 -10.43 -17.89
CA GLY A 178 -3.05 -11.80 -17.41
C GLY A 178 -2.04 -12.81 -17.94
N ASP A 179 -1.43 -12.56 -19.10
CA ASP A 179 -0.35 -13.40 -19.64
C ASP A 179 0.94 -13.25 -18.83
N ARG A 180 1.83 -14.25 -18.96
CA ARG A 180 3.15 -14.29 -18.29
C ARG A 180 4.31 -14.32 -19.28
N THR A 181 4.09 -13.98 -20.51
CA THR A 181 5.09 -14.07 -21.59
C THR A 181 5.32 -12.69 -22.18
N LEU A 182 6.60 -12.37 -22.43
CA LEU A 182 7.02 -11.23 -23.24
C LEU A 182 7.88 -11.70 -24.40
N PHE A 183 7.75 -11.07 -25.56
CA PHE A 183 8.59 -11.30 -26.71
C PHE A 183 9.55 -10.12 -26.88
N VAL A 184 10.85 -10.38 -26.90
CA VAL A 184 11.89 -9.35 -26.90
C VAL A 184 12.82 -9.48 -28.10
N ASP A 185 13.41 -8.37 -28.54
CA ASP A 185 14.35 -8.35 -29.64
C ASP A 185 15.74 -8.89 -29.28
N ASP A 186 16.16 -8.76 -28.03
CA ASP A 186 17.42 -9.32 -27.51
C ASP A 186 17.21 -10.14 -26.23
N PRO A 187 16.90 -11.43 -26.33
CA PRO A 187 16.75 -12.30 -25.15
C PRO A 187 18.09 -12.58 -24.45
N ASN A 188 19.25 -12.40 -25.14
CA ASN A 188 20.56 -12.66 -24.54
C ASN A 188 20.98 -11.59 -23.52
N ALA A 189 20.26 -10.47 -23.46
CA ALA A 189 20.45 -9.45 -22.43
C ALA A 189 19.99 -9.92 -21.02
N PHE A 190 19.37 -11.09 -20.91
CA PHE A 190 18.77 -11.60 -19.68
C PHE A 190 19.21 -13.01 -19.34
N ILE A 191 19.11 -13.37 -18.08
CA ILE A 191 19.23 -14.74 -17.57
C ILE A 191 18.02 -15.11 -16.70
N ALA A 192 17.67 -16.39 -16.66
CA ALA A 192 16.65 -16.90 -15.76
C ALA A 192 17.00 -16.59 -14.30
N GLY A 193 15.98 -16.26 -13.49
CA GLY A 193 16.14 -15.82 -12.12
C GLY A 193 16.30 -14.31 -11.93
N GLN A 194 16.67 -13.54 -12.96
CA GLN A 194 16.77 -12.09 -12.86
C GLN A 194 15.41 -11.42 -12.65
N ARG A 195 15.42 -10.34 -11.86
CA ARG A 195 14.29 -9.40 -11.77
C ARG A 195 14.40 -8.41 -12.94
N VAL A 196 13.26 -8.11 -13.50
CA VAL A 196 13.14 -7.16 -14.61
C VAL A 196 12.09 -6.12 -14.33
N LEU A 197 12.30 -4.93 -14.88
CA LEU A 197 11.34 -3.83 -14.89
C LEU A 197 10.78 -3.69 -16.30
N ILE A 198 9.46 -3.84 -16.41
CA ILE A 198 8.68 -3.66 -17.62
C ILE A 198 8.06 -2.28 -17.56
N GLU A 199 8.27 -1.49 -18.62
CA GLU A 199 7.75 -0.11 -18.74
C GLU A 199 7.06 0.06 -20.08
N GLN A 200 6.04 0.90 -20.10
CA GLN A 200 5.40 1.40 -21.33
C GLN A 200 5.27 2.91 -21.25
N THR A 201 5.21 3.57 -22.38
CA THR A 201 5.04 5.02 -22.47
C THR A 201 3.78 5.33 -23.26
N ASP A 202 2.92 6.18 -22.72
CA ASP A 202 1.68 6.61 -23.39
C ASP A 202 1.99 7.30 -24.72
N ASN A 203 1.16 7.05 -25.72
CA ASN A 203 1.27 7.69 -27.03
C ASN A 203 0.51 9.05 -27.07
N ASP A 204 0.66 9.79 -28.16
CA ASP A 204 0.00 11.10 -28.34
C ASP A 204 -1.53 11.01 -28.32
N ALA A 205 -2.09 9.90 -28.76
CA ALA A 205 -3.52 9.62 -28.72
C ALA A 205 -4.04 9.23 -27.34
N ARG A 206 -3.15 9.11 -26.32
CA ARG A 206 -3.47 8.76 -24.95
C ARG A 206 -4.19 7.43 -24.77
N THR A 207 -3.88 6.45 -25.63
CA THR A 207 -4.55 5.15 -25.60
C THR A 207 -4.12 4.27 -24.42
N LEU A 208 -2.88 4.40 -23.91
CA LEU A 208 -2.47 3.75 -22.68
C LEU A 208 -3.23 4.32 -21.47
N MET A 209 -3.40 5.64 -21.40
CA MET A 209 -4.22 6.26 -20.37
C MET A 209 -5.66 5.76 -20.45
N GLY A 210 -6.26 5.72 -21.65
CA GLY A 210 -7.58 5.12 -21.88
C GLY A 210 -7.64 3.71 -21.31
N HIS A 211 -6.68 2.86 -21.64
CA HIS A 211 -6.61 1.48 -21.15
C HIS A 211 -6.54 1.38 -19.62
N LEU A 212 -5.72 2.22 -18.95
CA LEU A 212 -5.62 2.23 -17.48
C LEU A 212 -6.90 2.68 -16.76
N TYR A 213 -7.82 3.30 -17.49
CA TYR A 213 -9.14 3.71 -17.01
C TYR A 213 -10.30 2.95 -17.67
N ALA A 214 -10.01 1.84 -18.36
CA ALA A 214 -11.03 1.09 -19.15
C ALA A 214 -11.86 2.02 -20.06
N GLU A 215 -11.18 2.88 -20.80
CA GLU A 215 -11.69 3.88 -21.76
C GLU A 215 -12.54 5.00 -21.14
N ASP A 216 -12.53 5.14 -19.79
CA ASP A 216 -13.29 6.16 -19.06
C ASP A 216 -12.40 6.98 -18.09
N PRO A 217 -11.42 7.76 -18.61
CA PRO A 217 -10.48 8.51 -17.78
C PRO A 217 -11.06 9.80 -17.19
N GLY A 218 -12.21 10.27 -17.61
CA GLY A 218 -12.76 11.59 -17.25
C GLY A 218 -11.92 12.74 -17.80
N ASP A 219 -11.92 13.87 -17.11
CA ASP A 219 -11.16 15.06 -17.54
C ASP A 219 -9.67 14.95 -17.19
N THR A 220 -8.82 14.83 -18.22
CA THR A 220 -7.36 14.62 -18.10
C THR A 220 -6.52 15.78 -18.64
N ARG A 221 -7.12 16.95 -18.93
CA ARG A 221 -6.45 18.07 -19.61
C ARG A 221 -5.17 18.57 -18.91
N LYS A 222 -5.04 18.38 -17.59
CA LYS A 222 -3.85 18.72 -16.80
C LYS A 222 -2.95 17.53 -16.50
N LEU A 223 -3.33 16.34 -16.94
CA LEU A 223 -2.48 15.15 -16.81
C LEU A 223 -1.45 15.14 -17.95
N THR A 224 -0.48 16.04 -17.84
CA THR A 224 0.59 16.21 -18.82
C THR A 224 1.80 15.34 -18.51
N GLY A 225 2.68 15.20 -19.50
CA GLY A 225 3.88 14.38 -19.40
C GLY A 225 3.60 12.88 -19.59
N ASP A 226 4.66 12.13 -19.70
CA ASP A 226 4.59 10.70 -19.98
C ASP A 226 3.99 9.93 -18.82
N LEU A 227 2.92 9.19 -19.10
CA LEU A 227 2.50 8.10 -18.22
C LEU A 227 3.39 6.89 -18.51
N LYS A 228 4.13 6.44 -17.51
CA LYS A 228 5.02 5.28 -17.57
C LYS A 228 4.66 4.28 -16.48
N PRO A 229 3.61 3.46 -16.67
CA PRO A 229 3.32 2.39 -15.74
C PRO A 229 4.47 1.38 -15.73
N MET A 230 4.77 0.87 -14.55
CA MET A 230 5.87 -0.05 -14.29
C MET A 230 5.36 -1.34 -13.68
N LEU A 231 6.01 -2.45 -14.01
CA LEU A 231 5.81 -3.75 -13.39
C LEU A 231 7.15 -4.43 -13.15
N VAL A 232 7.44 -4.78 -11.90
CA VAL A 232 8.60 -5.62 -11.58
C VAL A 232 8.17 -7.08 -11.60
N ALA A 233 8.90 -7.91 -12.33
CA ALA A 233 8.71 -9.35 -12.43
C ALA A 233 10.04 -10.08 -12.35
N GLN A 234 10.03 -11.41 -12.22
CA GLN A 234 11.20 -12.26 -12.30
C GLN A 234 11.08 -13.18 -13.51
N ILE A 235 12.16 -13.33 -14.25
CA ILE A 235 12.24 -14.28 -15.38
C ILE A 235 12.35 -15.69 -14.82
N VAL A 236 11.40 -16.55 -15.15
CA VAL A 236 11.42 -17.97 -14.79
C VAL A 236 12.23 -18.79 -15.78
N SER A 237 12.01 -18.54 -17.09
CA SER A 237 12.74 -19.18 -18.19
C SER A 237 12.81 -18.27 -19.41
N ILE A 238 13.75 -18.59 -20.32
CA ILE A 238 13.90 -17.92 -21.61
C ILE A 238 13.78 -19.00 -22.71
N GLU A 239 12.88 -18.79 -23.66
CA GLU A 239 12.57 -19.74 -24.72
C GLU A 239 12.58 -19.05 -26.08
N GLY A 240 13.71 -19.05 -26.79
CA GLY A 240 13.92 -18.25 -28.00
C GLY A 240 13.85 -16.77 -27.69
N SER A 241 12.93 -16.01 -28.28
CA SER A 241 12.68 -14.60 -28.01
C SER A 241 11.72 -14.37 -26.81
N ARG A 242 11.25 -15.42 -26.16
CA ARG A 242 10.25 -15.32 -25.09
C ARG A 242 10.88 -15.30 -23.71
N LEU A 243 10.51 -14.31 -22.91
CA LEU A 243 10.75 -14.27 -21.46
C LEU A 243 9.49 -14.76 -20.76
N ILE A 244 9.59 -15.84 -19.99
CA ILE A 244 8.50 -16.36 -19.16
C ILE A 244 8.62 -15.74 -17.76
N LEU A 245 7.58 -15.07 -17.29
CA LEU A 245 7.58 -14.33 -16.04
C LEU A 245 6.96 -15.16 -14.89
N ASN A 246 7.41 -14.87 -13.67
CA ASN A 246 6.86 -15.47 -12.45
C ASN A 246 5.40 -15.01 -12.15
N ARG A 247 4.97 -13.88 -12.74
CA ARG A 247 3.66 -13.25 -12.49
C ARG A 247 2.97 -12.81 -13.77
N PRO A 248 1.63 -12.68 -13.75
CA PRO A 248 0.90 -12.14 -14.89
C PRO A 248 1.13 -10.63 -15.06
N LEU A 249 1.03 -10.18 -16.31
CA LEU A 249 1.00 -8.76 -16.67
C LEU A 249 -0.24 -8.09 -16.08
N ARG A 250 -0.06 -6.86 -15.59
CA ARG A 250 -1.15 -6.07 -14.97
C ARG A 250 -2.00 -5.34 -16.00
N TRP A 251 -1.47 -5.10 -17.17
CA TRP A 251 -2.09 -4.41 -18.31
C TRP A 251 -1.60 -5.04 -19.63
N ASP A 252 -2.27 -4.70 -20.72
CA ASP A 252 -1.83 -5.12 -22.05
C ASP A 252 -0.47 -4.51 -22.38
N VAL A 253 0.35 -5.26 -23.06
CA VAL A 253 1.57 -4.75 -23.69
C VAL A 253 1.28 -4.56 -25.17
N ARG A 254 1.46 -3.34 -25.68
CA ARG A 254 1.16 -3.00 -27.06
C ARG A 254 2.31 -2.21 -27.70
N PRO A 255 2.72 -2.53 -28.93
CA PRO A 255 3.82 -1.84 -29.62
C PRO A 255 3.66 -0.32 -29.69
N GLU A 256 2.43 0.19 -29.85
CA GLU A 256 2.15 1.62 -29.91
C GLU A 256 2.43 2.38 -28.59
N TRP A 257 2.69 1.68 -27.49
CA TRP A 257 3.09 2.25 -26.20
C TRP A 257 4.59 2.12 -25.93
N SER A 258 5.40 1.85 -26.97
CA SER A 258 6.85 1.72 -26.88
C SER A 258 7.31 0.88 -25.67
N PRO A 259 6.82 -0.37 -25.54
CA PRO A 259 7.12 -1.20 -24.39
C PRO A 259 8.57 -1.63 -24.33
N THR A 260 9.17 -1.57 -23.16
CA THR A 260 10.55 -2.01 -22.93
C THR A 260 10.66 -2.85 -21.67
N VAL A 261 11.68 -3.69 -21.62
CA VAL A 261 12.09 -4.43 -20.44
C VAL A 261 13.57 -4.22 -20.17
N ARG A 262 13.96 -4.14 -18.90
CA ARG A 262 15.36 -4.02 -18.47
C ARG A 262 15.59 -4.76 -17.15
N VAL A 263 16.82 -5.08 -16.84
CA VAL A 263 17.17 -5.64 -15.52
C VAL A 263 16.77 -4.65 -14.43
N PHE A 264 16.19 -5.14 -13.35
CA PHE A 264 15.78 -4.33 -12.20
C PHE A 264 16.78 -4.48 -11.06
N GLU A 265 17.55 -3.45 -10.82
CA GLU A 265 18.62 -3.39 -9.81
C GLU A 265 18.36 -2.19 -8.88
N PRO A 266 17.69 -2.40 -7.72
CA PRO A 266 17.53 -1.37 -6.71
C PRO A 266 18.83 -1.18 -5.91
N ARG A 267 19.25 0.07 -5.69
CA ARG A 267 20.44 0.38 -4.89
C ARG A 267 20.20 0.26 -3.38
N VAL A 268 18.97 0.47 -2.94
CA VAL A 268 18.57 0.33 -1.55
C VAL A 268 17.42 -0.65 -1.46
N HIS A 269 17.65 -1.72 -0.75
CA HIS A 269 16.73 -2.83 -0.55
C HIS A 269 16.97 -3.47 0.82
N ASP A 270 16.07 -4.32 1.26
CA ASP A 270 16.17 -5.07 2.51
C ASP A 270 16.44 -4.15 3.74
N VAL A 271 15.77 -2.97 3.76
CA VAL A 271 15.80 -2.06 4.90
C VAL A 271 14.52 -2.21 5.71
N GLY A 272 14.68 -2.38 7.03
CA GLY A 272 13.60 -2.54 7.98
C GLY A 272 13.55 -1.48 9.08
N ILE A 273 12.35 -1.07 9.49
CA ILE A 273 12.09 -0.25 10.67
C ILE A 273 11.08 -1.00 11.54
N GLU A 274 11.49 -1.40 12.75
CA GLU A 274 10.76 -2.37 13.53
C GLU A 274 10.65 -2.01 15.02
N GLY A 275 9.53 -2.43 15.64
CA GLY A 275 9.40 -2.55 17.08
C GLY A 275 9.58 -1.25 17.87
N MET A 276 9.05 -0.12 17.41
CA MET A 276 9.21 1.16 18.10
C MET A 276 8.00 2.07 17.97
N THR A 277 7.94 3.08 18.84
CA THR A 277 7.06 4.24 18.69
C THR A 277 7.86 5.42 18.16
N ILE A 278 7.38 6.07 17.10
CA ILE A 278 7.86 7.38 16.64
C ILE A 278 6.82 8.41 17.07
N SER A 279 7.24 9.44 17.80
CA SER A 279 6.32 10.42 18.36
C SER A 279 6.77 11.86 18.10
N PHE A 280 5.78 12.74 18.01
CA PHE A 280 5.95 14.18 17.89
C PHE A 280 5.19 14.88 19.01
N ASP A 281 5.48 16.15 19.25
CA ASP A 281 4.73 16.99 20.17
C ASP A 281 3.26 17.12 19.75
N ALA A 282 2.39 17.18 20.73
CA ALA A 282 0.93 17.30 20.53
C ALA A 282 0.51 18.74 20.18
N VAL A 283 1.21 19.38 19.25
CA VAL A 283 0.80 20.72 18.78
C VAL A 283 -0.53 20.63 18.02
N PRO A 284 -1.42 21.62 18.11
CA PRO A 284 -2.67 21.62 17.37
C PRO A 284 -2.44 21.39 15.87
N TYR A 285 -3.31 20.63 15.23
CA TYR A 285 -3.32 20.54 13.76
C TYR A 285 -4.10 21.74 13.22
N GLU A 286 -3.52 22.50 12.34
CA GLU A 286 -4.12 23.74 11.84
C GLU A 286 -4.85 23.57 10.50
N GLY A 287 -4.86 22.36 9.95
CA GLY A 287 -5.60 22.00 8.75
C GLY A 287 -4.73 21.72 7.53
N HIS A 288 -5.39 21.49 6.42
CA HIS A 288 -4.81 21.08 5.15
C HIS A 288 -3.84 22.15 4.60
N PHE A 289 -2.66 21.72 4.22
CA PHE A 289 -1.55 22.53 3.70
C PHE A 289 -0.85 23.45 4.72
N SER A 290 -1.11 23.27 6.01
CA SER A 290 -0.36 23.92 7.09
C SER A 290 0.78 23.05 7.63
N GLU A 291 0.96 21.85 7.10
CA GLU A 291 1.92 20.87 7.57
C GLU A 291 3.36 21.38 7.34
N LEU A 292 4.18 21.31 8.40
CA LEU A 292 5.61 21.62 8.35
C LEU A 292 6.48 20.36 8.33
N GLY A 293 5.86 19.18 8.19
CA GLY A 293 6.56 17.91 8.04
C GLY A 293 6.91 17.25 9.36
N ARG A 294 5.97 17.10 10.28
CA ARG A 294 6.06 16.09 11.34
C ARG A 294 5.74 14.71 10.76
N ASN A 295 6.57 14.27 9.80
CA ASN A 295 6.40 13.03 9.06
C ASN A 295 7.34 11.95 9.61
N ALA A 296 6.82 10.76 9.88
CA ALA A 296 7.61 9.77 10.60
C ALA A 296 8.58 9.01 9.67
N ILE A 297 8.08 8.35 8.64
CA ILE A 297 8.88 7.44 7.80
C ILE A 297 8.66 7.74 6.32
N ALA A 298 9.74 7.72 5.54
CA ALA A 298 9.66 7.76 4.08
C ALA A 298 10.58 6.71 3.43
N PHE A 299 10.05 6.00 2.43
CA PHE A 299 10.78 5.11 1.53
C PHE A 299 10.62 5.61 0.11
N ASN A 300 11.71 6.05 -0.51
CA ASN A 300 11.68 6.57 -1.88
C ASN A 300 12.63 5.79 -2.79
N ASN A 301 12.13 5.29 -3.92
CA ASN A 301 12.89 4.53 -4.91
C ASN A 301 13.66 3.34 -4.31
N THR A 302 13.03 2.65 -3.37
CA THR A 302 13.54 1.45 -2.68
C THR A 302 12.79 0.23 -3.17
N SER A 303 13.31 -0.96 -2.88
CA SER A 303 12.64 -2.23 -3.12
C SER A 303 12.78 -3.15 -1.91
N ASP A 304 11.79 -4.01 -1.68
CA ASP A 304 11.89 -5.07 -0.67
C ASP A 304 12.25 -4.53 0.74
N CYS A 305 11.63 -3.42 1.13
CA CYS A 305 11.80 -2.83 2.45
C CYS A 305 10.56 -3.08 3.32
N TRP A 306 10.67 -2.83 4.62
CA TRP A 306 9.51 -3.07 5.49
C TRP A 306 9.43 -2.15 6.71
N VAL A 307 8.22 -2.05 7.23
CA VAL A 307 7.89 -1.52 8.56
C VAL A 307 7.16 -2.62 9.31
N ARG A 308 7.56 -2.93 10.54
CA ARG A 308 6.94 -3.98 11.35
C ARG A 308 6.76 -3.55 12.80
N ASP A 309 5.54 -3.72 13.34
CA ASP A 309 5.19 -3.41 14.74
C ASP A 309 5.63 -1.98 15.13
N VAL A 310 5.14 -0.98 14.37
CA VAL A 310 5.46 0.44 14.61
C VAL A 310 4.21 1.21 15.00
N LYS A 311 4.36 2.05 16.04
CA LYS A 311 3.36 3.02 16.44
C LYS A 311 3.82 4.43 16.08
N ILE A 312 2.95 5.22 15.46
CA ILE A 312 3.24 6.62 15.12
C ILE A 312 2.25 7.53 15.82
N LYS A 313 2.77 8.53 16.54
CA LYS A 313 1.95 9.41 17.36
C LYS A 313 2.16 10.89 17.02
N ASN A 314 1.04 11.62 16.83
CA ASN A 314 1.00 13.08 16.62
C ASN A 314 1.69 13.57 15.35
N CYS A 315 1.80 12.75 14.32
CA CYS A 315 2.42 13.12 13.05
C CYS A 315 1.50 14.00 12.18
N ASP A 316 2.09 14.72 11.24
CA ASP A 316 1.39 15.32 10.08
C ASP A 316 1.09 14.23 9.05
N SER A 317 2.09 13.40 8.73
CA SER A 317 1.95 12.22 7.90
C SER A 317 2.71 11.02 8.50
N ALA A 318 2.12 9.81 8.40
CA ALA A 318 2.74 8.67 9.05
C ALA A 318 3.81 8.01 8.17
N ILE A 319 3.45 7.50 6.99
CA ILE A 319 4.39 6.77 6.13
C ILE A 319 4.19 7.13 4.66
N PHE A 320 5.24 7.59 3.99
CA PHE A 320 5.32 7.65 2.54
C PHE A 320 6.12 6.45 2.02
N PHE A 321 5.45 5.40 1.58
CA PHE A 321 6.07 4.19 1.05
C PHE A 321 5.93 4.15 -0.48
N THR A 322 6.71 4.96 -1.18
CA THR A 322 6.66 5.09 -2.64
C THR A 322 7.66 4.19 -3.38
N GLY A 323 8.21 3.21 -2.67
CA GLY A 323 9.04 2.15 -3.23
C GLY A 323 8.23 1.02 -3.90
N VAL A 324 8.92 -0.08 -4.20
CA VAL A 324 8.38 -1.27 -4.87
C VAL A 324 8.47 -2.48 -3.94
N GLN A 325 7.40 -3.28 -3.87
CA GLN A 325 7.38 -4.57 -3.14
C GLN A 325 7.76 -4.44 -1.66
N GLY A 326 7.30 -3.38 -1.00
CA GLY A 326 7.48 -3.23 0.44
C GLY A 326 6.31 -3.80 1.23
N THR A 327 6.54 -4.04 2.51
CA THR A 327 5.50 -4.51 3.43
C THR A 327 5.44 -3.62 4.69
N ILE A 328 4.24 -3.20 5.05
CA ILE A 328 3.93 -2.54 6.33
C ILE A 328 3.02 -3.50 7.09
N ASP A 329 3.48 -4.02 8.22
CA ASP A 329 2.76 -4.99 9.05
C ASP A 329 2.71 -4.54 10.51
N GLY A 330 1.51 -4.43 11.08
CA GLY A 330 1.34 -4.05 12.48
C GLY A 330 1.53 -2.55 12.73
N LEU A 331 1.00 -1.68 11.86
CA LEU A 331 1.04 -0.22 12.03
C LEU A 331 -0.11 0.26 12.91
N THR A 332 0.21 1.05 13.95
CA THR A 332 -0.79 1.81 14.70
C THR A 332 -0.52 3.32 14.57
N VAL A 333 -1.52 4.08 14.12
CA VAL A 333 -1.45 5.54 14.02
C VAL A 333 -2.45 6.16 14.99
N LEU A 334 -2.00 7.09 15.83
CA LEU A 334 -2.86 7.77 16.82
C LEU A 334 -2.42 9.22 17.03
N SER A 335 -3.34 10.05 17.53
CA SER A 335 -3.07 11.44 17.82
C SER A 335 -3.79 11.90 19.07
N SER A 336 -3.12 12.74 19.87
CA SER A 336 -3.71 13.54 20.95
C SER A 336 -3.72 15.04 20.64
N ARG A 337 -3.39 15.40 19.40
CA ARG A 337 -3.42 16.78 18.90
C ARG A 337 -4.85 17.33 18.91
N LYS A 338 -5.00 18.61 19.17
CA LYS A 338 -6.28 19.28 18.90
C LYS A 338 -6.59 19.20 17.41
N ALA A 339 -7.77 18.67 17.06
CA ALA A 339 -8.19 18.49 15.68
C ALA A 339 -8.60 19.80 15.01
N TYR A 340 -8.41 19.90 13.71
CA TYR A 340 -9.04 20.87 12.81
C TYR A 340 -10.15 20.15 12.03
N GLN A 341 -11.39 20.61 12.15
CA GLN A 341 -12.54 20.00 11.45
C GLN A 341 -12.59 18.45 11.54
N ASN A 342 -12.35 17.90 12.73
CA ASN A 342 -12.29 16.46 13.03
C ASN A 342 -11.07 15.71 12.46
N THR A 343 -10.11 16.36 11.80
CA THR A 343 -8.87 15.74 11.34
C THR A 343 -7.68 16.14 12.19
N GLN A 344 -6.71 15.26 12.34
CA GLN A 344 -5.54 15.42 13.20
C GLN A 344 -4.21 15.22 12.45
N GLY A 345 -4.25 15.07 11.13
CA GLY A 345 -3.11 14.93 10.25
C GLY A 345 -3.54 14.88 8.79
N HIS A 346 -2.56 14.82 7.89
CA HIS A 346 -2.77 14.90 6.45
C HIS A 346 -2.82 13.53 5.78
N HIS A 347 -1.67 12.83 5.67
CA HIS A 347 -1.59 11.50 5.08
C HIS A 347 -1.27 10.43 6.13
N GLY A 348 -2.08 9.37 6.18
CA GLY A 348 -1.77 8.20 6.99
C GLY A 348 -0.66 7.38 6.33
N VAL A 349 -0.98 6.65 5.26
CA VAL A 349 -0.01 5.88 4.47
C VAL A 349 -0.18 6.18 2.98
N THR A 350 0.91 6.48 2.29
CA THR A 350 0.94 6.60 0.83
C THR A 350 1.73 5.43 0.24
N LEU A 351 1.18 4.73 -0.77
CA LEU A 351 1.77 3.54 -1.36
C LEU A 351 2.17 3.73 -2.82
N GLY A 352 3.30 3.11 -3.21
CA GLY A 352 3.82 3.07 -4.58
C GLY A 352 3.35 1.85 -5.37
N LEU A 353 4.24 0.89 -5.63
CA LEU A 353 3.98 -0.25 -6.50
C LEU A 353 4.12 -1.59 -5.77
N ASP A 354 3.13 -2.46 -5.92
CA ASP A 354 3.13 -3.83 -5.38
C ASP A 354 3.45 -3.91 -3.88
N ASN A 355 3.07 -2.90 -3.09
CA ASN A 355 3.27 -2.91 -1.64
C ASN A 355 2.12 -3.61 -0.91
N LEU A 356 2.39 -4.09 0.27
CA LEU A 356 1.42 -4.71 1.18
C LEU A 356 1.33 -3.89 2.47
N LEU A 357 0.14 -3.38 2.78
CA LEU A 357 -0.21 -2.83 4.09
C LEU A 357 -1.17 -3.79 4.78
N MET A 358 -0.78 -4.32 5.93
CA MET A 358 -1.61 -5.28 6.66
C MET A 358 -1.55 -5.07 8.19
N ASN A 359 -2.59 -5.55 8.88
CA ASN A 359 -2.69 -5.50 10.35
C ASN A 359 -2.51 -4.08 10.89
N PHE A 360 -3.22 -3.11 10.31
CA PHE A 360 -3.11 -1.70 10.67
C PHE A 360 -4.30 -1.21 11.50
N ALA A 361 -4.07 -0.16 12.31
CA ALA A 361 -5.12 0.52 13.07
C ALA A 361 -4.91 2.05 13.04
N PHE A 362 -5.83 2.77 12.38
CA PHE A 362 -5.90 4.22 12.42
C PHE A 362 -6.84 4.65 13.55
N LYS A 363 -6.28 4.97 14.72
CA LYS A 363 -7.02 5.43 15.91
C LYS A 363 -7.22 6.94 15.94
N THR A 364 -7.07 7.58 14.83
CA THR A 364 -7.24 9.02 14.59
C THR A 364 -7.69 9.23 13.15
N HIS A 365 -8.17 10.41 12.83
CA HIS A 365 -8.72 10.73 11.53
C HIS A 365 -7.78 11.67 10.76
N PHE A 366 -7.29 11.20 9.61
CA PHE A 366 -6.50 12.00 8.67
C PHE A 366 -7.38 12.60 7.56
N ILE A 367 -6.85 13.57 6.83
CA ILE A 367 -7.51 14.03 5.61
C ILE A 367 -7.50 12.90 4.57
N HIS A 368 -6.39 12.18 4.48
CA HIS A 368 -6.16 11.05 3.58
C HIS A 368 -5.53 9.89 4.36
N ASP A 369 -6.33 8.90 4.78
CA ASP A 369 -5.79 7.82 5.61
C ASP A 369 -4.89 6.87 4.80
N ILE A 370 -5.36 6.40 3.64
CA ILE A 370 -4.59 5.50 2.76
C ILE A 370 -4.62 6.04 1.35
N THR A 371 -3.47 6.44 0.83
CA THR A 371 -3.37 7.17 -0.44
C THR A 371 -2.69 6.35 -1.53
N MET A 372 -3.37 6.26 -2.69
CA MET A 372 -2.80 5.82 -3.97
C MET A 372 -2.53 7.04 -4.84
N THR A 373 -1.29 7.28 -5.21
CA THR A 373 -0.90 8.44 -6.03
C THR A 373 -0.62 8.05 -7.48
N ARG A 374 0.08 8.89 -8.24
CA ARG A 374 0.38 8.71 -9.67
C ARG A 374 0.90 7.30 -9.96
N LEU A 375 0.19 6.57 -10.82
CA LEU A 375 0.56 5.23 -11.29
C LEU A 375 0.75 4.17 -10.18
N SER A 376 0.36 4.45 -8.93
CA SER A 376 0.34 3.45 -7.86
C SER A 376 -0.51 2.26 -8.29
N ALA A 377 0.04 1.06 -8.23
CA ALA A 377 -0.67 -0.12 -8.74
C ALA A 377 -0.22 -1.41 -8.06
N GLY A 378 -1.11 -2.39 -8.02
CA GLY A 378 -0.84 -3.71 -7.47
C GLY A 378 -0.68 -3.75 -5.95
N ASN A 379 -0.96 -2.64 -5.26
CA ASN A 379 -0.89 -2.62 -3.80
C ASN A 379 -2.05 -3.42 -3.20
N VAL A 380 -1.78 -4.02 -2.05
CA VAL A 380 -2.77 -4.72 -1.24
C VAL A 380 -2.85 -4.09 0.14
N ILE A 381 -4.06 -3.73 0.53
CA ILE A 381 -4.38 -3.19 1.85
C ILE A 381 -5.37 -4.15 2.51
N LYS A 382 -4.98 -4.73 3.64
CA LYS A 382 -5.82 -5.78 4.26
C LYS A 382 -5.73 -5.85 5.77
N ASN A 383 -6.76 -6.47 6.37
CA ASN A 383 -6.80 -6.80 7.80
C ASN A 383 -6.55 -5.59 8.68
N GLY A 384 -7.27 -4.51 8.43
CA GLY A 384 -7.06 -3.26 9.15
C GLY A 384 -8.34 -2.55 9.52
N SER A 385 -8.20 -1.52 10.36
CA SER A 385 -9.33 -0.73 10.82
C SER A 385 -9.00 0.75 10.97
N GLY A 386 -10.03 1.58 10.98
CA GLY A 386 -9.90 2.98 11.31
C GLY A 386 -11.20 3.60 11.83
N VAL A 387 -11.12 4.82 12.35
CA VAL A 387 -12.29 5.49 12.93
C VAL A 387 -13.29 5.97 11.88
N ASN A 388 -12.82 6.35 10.72
CA ASN A 388 -13.60 6.72 9.54
C ASN A 388 -12.66 6.81 8.33
N LEU A 389 -12.24 5.65 7.81
CA LEU A 389 -11.20 5.57 6.78
C LEU A 389 -11.60 6.26 5.48
N SER A 390 -10.66 7.04 4.94
CA SER A 390 -10.66 7.48 3.55
C SER A 390 -9.70 6.61 2.74
N LEU A 391 -10.23 5.94 1.70
CA LEU A 391 -9.43 5.19 0.74
C LEU A 391 -9.13 6.12 -0.43
N ASP A 392 -8.14 6.99 -0.23
CA ASP A 392 -7.84 8.09 -1.13
C ASP A 392 -7.14 7.63 -2.40
N HIS A 393 -7.82 7.76 -3.51
CA HIS A 393 -7.27 7.60 -4.85
C HIS A 393 -6.95 8.98 -5.41
N HIS A 394 -5.64 9.35 -5.40
CA HIS A 394 -5.20 10.71 -5.69
C HIS A 394 -5.01 10.98 -7.18
N LYS A 395 -5.89 10.39 -8.02
CA LYS A 395 -5.90 10.57 -9.49
C LYS A 395 -4.63 10.04 -10.18
N ARG A 396 -4.40 10.48 -11.43
CA ARG A 396 -3.17 10.22 -12.19
C ARG A 396 -2.90 8.73 -12.46
N ALA A 397 -3.96 8.01 -12.86
CA ALA A 397 -3.91 6.63 -13.35
C ALA A 397 -3.37 5.60 -12.33
N ASN A 398 -3.62 5.80 -11.02
CA ASN A 398 -3.47 4.67 -10.09
C ASN A 398 -4.52 3.60 -10.41
N HIS A 399 -4.16 2.32 -10.39
CA HIS A 399 -5.02 1.26 -10.89
C HIS A 399 -4.71 -0.11 -10.26
N ALA A 400 -5.64 -1.06 -10.37
CA ALA A 400 -5.45 -2.44 -9.94
C ALA A 400 -4.90 -2.56 -8.51
N ASN A 401 -5.47 -1.83 -7.55
CA ASN A 401 -5.18 -1.94 -6.12
C ASN A 401 -6.28 -2.74 -5.42
N LEU A 402 -5.95 -3.48 -4.39
CA LEU A 402 -6.87 -4.29 -3.58
C LEU A 402 -7.01 -3.73 -2.17
N TYR A 403 -8.25 -3.57 -1.75
CA TYR A 403 -8.63 -3.33 -0.36
C TYR A 403 -9.47 -4.52 0.10
N CYS A 404 -9.01 -5.27 1.11
CA CYS A 404 -9.74 -6.45 1.52
C CYS A 404 -9.74 -6.68 3.04
N ASN A 405 -10.88 -7.15 3.56
CA ASN A 405 -11.10 -7.41 4.98
C ASN A 405 -10.75 -6.19 5.86
N ILE A 406 -11.44 -5.07 5.63
CA ILE A 406 -11.18 -3.79 6.29
C ILE A 406 -12.43 -3.35 7.05
N ASP A 407 -12.24 -2.89 8.29
CA ASP A 407 -13.24 -2.13 9.04
C ASP A 407 -13.01 -0.62 8.83
N ALA A 408 -13.88 0.01 8.05
CA ALA A 408 -13.78 1.42 7.72
C ALA A 408 -14.28 2.37 8.83
N GLY A 409 -14.78 1.83 9.94
CA GLY A 409 -15.39 2.58 11.03
C GLY A 409 -16.70 3.25 10.60
N ASP A 410 -16.86 4.56 10.81
CA ASP A 410 -18.09 5.29 10.44
C ASP A 410 -18.52 5.06 8.97
N GLY A 411 -17.56 5.03 8.02
CA GLY A 411 -17.79 4.76 6.61
C GLY A 411 -18.25 5.96 5.77
N SER A 412 -18.43 7.14 6.37
CA SER A 412 -18.89 8.33 5.61
C SER A 412 -17.80 8.90 4.69
N ASP A 413 -16.53 8.64 4.96
CA ASP A 413 -15.39 9.14 4.20
C ASP A 413 -14.74 8.11 3.27
N LEU A 414 -15.31 6.90 3.15
CA LEU A 414 -14.71 5.79 2.37
C LEU A 414 -14.25 6.21 0.97
N TRP A 415 -15.05 7.02 0.29
CA TRP A 415 -14.78 7.51 -1.07
C TRP A 415 -14.24 8.95 -1.11
N ARG A 416 -13.82 9.50 0.03
CA ARG A 416 -13.22 10.84 0.07
C ARG A 416 -11.81 10.78 -0.50
N CYS A 417 -11.58 11.55 -1.57
CA CYS A 417 -10.32 11.58 -2.29
C CYS A 417 -9.86 13.00 -2.56
N GLY A 418 -8.53 13.18 -2.57
CA GLY A 418 -7.86 14.40 -2.99
C GLY A 418 -7.48 14.42 -4.47
N GLY A 419 -6.59 15.34 -4.82
CA GLY A 419 -6.08 15.52 -6.17
C GLY A 419 -6.71 16.70 -6.93
N GLY A 420 -5.88 17.41 -7.67
CA GLY A 420 -6.26 18.58 -8.44
C GLY A 420 -7.29 18.28 -9.53
N ALA A 421 -7.99 19.32 -10.00
CA ALA A 421 -8.92 19.20 -11.11
C ALA A 421 -8.20 18.80 -12.41
N SER A 422 -8.91 18.11 -13.29
CA SER A 422 -8.46 17.73 -14.64
C SER A 422 -7.23 16.79 -14.68
N LEU A 423 -7.09 15.94 -13.67
CA LEU A 423 -6.03 14.92 -13.56
C LEU A 423 -6.56 13.48 -13.71
N GLY A 424 -7.71 13.33 -14.35
CA GLY A 424 -8.43 12.06 -14.49
C GLY A 424 -9.39 11.78 -13.34
N LYS A 425 -10.09 10.65 -13.42
CA LYS A 425 -10.85 10.09 -12.29
C LYS A 425 -9.91 9.73 -11.15
N HIS A 426 -10.45 9.59 -9.94
CA HIS A 426 -9.65 9.30 -8.76
C HIS A 426 -8.97 7.93 -8.86
N ALA A 427 -9.73 6.85 -8.99
CA ALA A 427 -9.24 5.49 -9.21
C ALA A 427 -9.19 5.16 -10.70
N GLY A 428 -8.27 4.29 -11.09
CA GLY A 428 -8.24 3.64 -12.41
C GLY A 428 -8.92 2.29 -12.40
N ALA A 429 -8.84 1.58 -13.54
CA ALA A 429 -9.47 0.31 -13.75
C ALA A 429 -8.94 -0.79 -12.81
N TRP A 430 -9.75 -1.83 -12.64
CA TRP A 430 -9.45 -3.06 -11.88
C TRP A 430 -9.18 -2.85 -10.38
N THR A 431 -9.37 -1.64 -9.84
CA THR A 431 -9.34 -1.43 -8.40
C THR A 431 -10.45 -2.25 -7.75
N THR A 432 -10.10 -2.99 -6.70
CA THR A 432 -11.00 -3.99 -6.09
C THR A 432 -11.18 -3.71 -4.60
N PHE A 433 -12.43 -3.66 -4.17
CA PHE A 433 -12.86 -3.52 -2.77
C PHE A 433 -13.58 -4.81 -2.39
N TRP A 434 -13.07 -5.50 -1.35
CA TRP A 434 -13.48 -6.86 -0.99
C TRP A 434 -13.66 -7.02 0.52
N GLY A 435 -14.90 -7.25 0.96
CA GLY A 435 -15.20 -7.47 2.38
C GLY A 435 -14.90 -6.24 3.25
N ILE A 436 -15.59 -5.12 3.00
CA ILE A 436 -15.43 -3.88 3.79
C ILE A 436 -16.64 -3.67 4.67
N THR A 437 -16.41 -3.68 5.99
CA THR A 437 -17.41 -3.32 7.01
C THR A 437 -17.39 -1.82 7.28
N SER A 438 -18.51 -1.27 7.71
CA SER A 438 -18.66 0.12 8.15
C SER A 438 -19.94 0.29 8.96
N ASP A 439 -20.00 1.31 9.85
CA ASP A 439 -21.21 1.62 10.62
C ASP A 439 -22.34 2.11 9.70
N LYS A 440 -22.01 2.97 8.73
CA LYS A 440 -22.95 3.48 7.73
C LYS A 440 -22.86 2.70 6.44
N PRO A 441 -24.00 2.36 5.80
CA PRO A 441 -23.99 1.69 4.53
C PRO A 441 -23.37 2.57 3.44
N VAL A 442 -22.52 1.96 2.60
CA VAL A 442 -21.88 2.63 1.48
C VAL A 442 -22.65 2.34 0.17
N ALA A 443 -22.51 3.25 -0.79
CA ALA A 443 -23.09 3.13 -2.12
C ALA A 443 -21.98 3.05 -3.16
N TRP A 444 -22.32 2.73 -4.41
CA TRP A 444 -21.40 2.90 -5.54
C TRP A 444 -20.89 4.35 -5.56
N PRO A 445 -19.57 4.56 -5.67
CA PRO A 445 -19.03 5.92 -5.65
C PRO A 445 -19.51 6.76 -6.85
N ARG A 446 -19.36 8.08 -6.73
CA ARG A 446 -19.68 9.00 -7.83
C ARG A 446 -18.83 8.70 -9.07
N ASP A 447 -19.32 9.06 -10.26
CA ASP A 447 -18.62 8.84 -11.54
C ASP A 447 -17.20 9.44 -11.59
N SER A 448 -16.94 10.50 -10.85
CA SER A 448 -15.59 11.07 -10.73
C SER A 448 -14.60 10.21 -9.95
N PHE A 449 -15.08 9.21 -9.21
CA PHE A 449 -14.22 8.34 -8.41
C PHE A 449 -13.42 7.37 -9.29
N GLY A 450 -14.06 6.64 -10.19
CA GLY A 450 -13.39 5.68 -11.05
C GLY A 450 -14.26 5.21 -12.21
N PRO A 451 -13.71 4.42 -13.13
CA PRO A 451 -14.45 3.82 -14.24
C PRO A 451 -15.38 2.71 -13.75
N GLY A 452 -16.29 2.26 -14.61
CA GLY A 452 -17.12 1.08 -14.34
C GLY A 452 -16.31 -0.20 -14.06
N MET A 453 -15.14 -0.34 -14.64
CA MET A 453 -14.22 -1.50 -14.46
C MET A 453 -13.51 -1.50 -13.09
N MET A 454 -14.25 -1.22 -12.03
CA MET A 454 -13.87 -1.51 -10.63
C MET A 454 -14.69 -2.69 -10.12
N ASN A 455 -14.22 -3.34 -9.05
CA ASN A 455 -14.92 -4.46 -8.42
C ASN A 455 -15.26 -4.09 -6.98
N LEU A 456 -16.53 -4.06 -6.64
CA LEU A 456 -17.03 -3.88 -5.28
C LEU A 456 -17.74 -5.19 -4.87
N VAL A 457 -17.19 -5.91 -3.91
CA VAL A 457 -17.67 -7.22 -3.46
C VAL A 457 -17.78 -7.23 -1.94
N GLY A 458 -18.95 -7.51 -1.42
CA GLY A 458 -19.16 -7.67 0.01
C GLY A 458 -18.88 -6.38 0.80
N LEU A 459 -19.53 -5.29 0.46
CA LEU A 459 -19.52 -4.05 1.22
C LEU A 459 -20.82 -3.90 2.02
N HIS A 460 -20.77 -3.32 3.22
CA HIS A 460 -21.98 -2.96 3.95
C HIS A 460 -22.77 -1.92 3.14
N THR A 461 -23.91 -2.32 2.58
CA THR A 461 -24.70 -1.49 1.65
C THR A 461 -26.18 -1.70 1.81
N LYS A 462 -26.99 -0.74 1.32
CA LYS A 462 -28.44 -0.86 1.10
C LYS A 462 -28.79 -0.87 -0.39
N MET A 463 -27.81 -0.83 -1.27
CA MET A 463 -28.03 -0.88 -2.70
C MET A 463 -28.33 -2.31 -3.16
N GLY A 464 -29.03 -2.43 -4.29
CA GLY A 464 -29.17 -3.70 -5.00
C GLY A 464 -27.87 -4.10 -5.72
N GLU A 465 -27.79 -5.37 -6.06
CA GLU A 465 -26.68 -5.95 -6.81
C GLU A 465 -26.62 -5.38 -8.24
N VAL A 466 -25.41 -5.16 -8.75
CA VAL A 466 -25.16 -4.76 -10.14
C VAL A 466 -23.98 -5.58 -10.66
N LEU A 467 -24.26 -6.54 -11.54
CA LEU A 467 -23.23 -7.38 -12.13
C LEU A 467 -23.14 -7.12 -13.64
N ASP A 468 -21.99 -6.56 -14.04
CA ASP A 468 -21.61 -6.26 -15.43
C ASP A 468 -22.56 -5.32 -16.19
N ALA A 469 -23.38 -4.56 -15.47
CA ALA A 469 -24.20 -3.52 -16.07
C ALA A 469 -23.36 -2.24 -16.23
N ASP A 470 -23.26 -1.71 -17.45
CA ASP A 470 -22.41 -0.57 -17.80
C ASP A 470 -20.95 -0.75 -17.34
N GLY A 471 -20.43 -1.99 -17.38
CA GLY A 471 -19.11 -2.37 -16.91
C GLY A 471 -18.95 -2.36 -15.37
N ARG A 472 -20.01 -2.11 -14.60
CA ARG A 472 -19.97 -2.07 -13.13
C ARG A 472 -20.11 -3.46 -12.54
N TRP A 473 -19.38 -3.69 -11.44
CA TRP A 473 -19.48 -4.92 -10.65
C TRP A 473 -19.66 -4.56 -9.17
N PHE A 474 -20.87 -4.69 -8.69
CA PHE A 474 -21.24 -4.51 -7.30
C PHE A 474 -22.00 -5.75 -6.81
N GLU A 475 -21.27 -6.65 -6.18
CA GLU A 475 -21.77 -7.91 -5.68
C GLU A 475 -22.18 -7.77 -4.23
N VAL A 476 -23.47 -7.89 -3.97
CA VAL A 476 -24.05 -7.64 -2.64
C VAL A 476 -23.99 -8.92 -1.81
N ILE A 477 -22.91 -9.04 -1.08
CA ILE A 477 -22.68 -10.09 -0.09
C ILE A 477 -22.49 -9.40 1.26
N ASP A 478 -22.98 -10.01 2.34
CA ASP A 478 -22.68 -9.57 3.69
C ASP A 478 -21.16 -9.65 3.91
N PRO A 479 -20.47 -8.53 4.21
CA PRO A 479 -19.02 -8.53 4.35
C PRO A 479 -18.49 -9.47 5.45
N GLU A 480 -19.29 -9.75 6.49
CA GLU A 480 -18.93 -10.71 7.54
C GLU A 480 -19.06 -12.18 7.11
N ARG A 481 -19.81 -12.44 6.03
CA ARG A 481 -20.06 -13.75 5.48
C ARG A 481 -19.31 -14.05 4.19
N LEU A 482 -18.67 -13.04 3.61
CA LEU A 482 -17.90 -13.19 2.37
C LEU A 482 -16.70 -14.12 2.59
N GLU A 483 -16.61 -15.14 1.73
CA GLU A 483 -15.46 -16.04 1.67
C GLU A 483 -14.88 -16.11 0.24
N PRO A 484 -13.53 -16.12 0.10
CA PRO A 484 -12.57 -15.91 1.20
C PRO A 484 -12.59 -14.46 1.71
N ARG A 485 -12.50 -14.26 3.02
CA ARG A 485 -12.37 -12.92 3.61
C ARG A 485 -11.10 -12.22 3.13
N ASP A 486 -10.00 -12.95 3.10
CA ASP A 486 -8.71 -12.47 2.61
C ASP A 486 -8.47 -13.00 1.19
N LEU A 487 -8.92 -12.23 0.19
CA LEU A 487 -8.74 -12.55 -1.23
C LEU A 487 -7.24 -12.65 -1.59
N HIS A 488 -6.40 -11.77 -1.04
CA HIS A 488 -4.95 -11.80 -1.29
C HIS A 488 -4.34 -13.14 -0.86
N GLU A 489 -4.65 -13.59 0.36
CA GLU A 489 -4.15 -14.88 0.86
C GLU A 489 -4.72 -16.05 0.04
N ALA A 490 -5.99 -16.00 -0.35
CA ALA A 490 -6.60 -17.02 -1.20
C ALA A 490 -5.90 -17.13 -2.57
N GLN A 491 -5.61 -15.98 -3.21
CA GLN A 491 -4.85 -15.95 -4.47
C GLN A 491 -3.42 -16.47 -4.28
N ARG A 492 -2.76 -16.14 -3.17
CA ARG A 492 -1.43 -16.66 -2.85
C ARG A 492 -1.41 -18.17 -2.68
N ASN A 493 -2.38 -18.69 -1.93
CA ASN A 493 -2.51 -20.14 -1.69
C ASN A 493 -2.78 -20.91 -2.99
N GLN A 494 -3.56 -20.33 -3.91
CA GLN A 494 -3.78 -20.91 -5.23
C GLN A 494 -2.50 -20.93 -6.08
N MET A 495 -1.68 -19.87 -6.02
CA MET A 495 -0.49 -19.69 -6.86
C MET A 495 0.74 -20.45 -6.33
N PHE A 496 0.93 -20.49 -5.04
CA PHE A 496 2.17 -20.97 -4.41
C PHE A 496 1.97 -22.19 -3.51
N GLY A 497 0.73 -22.68 -3.37
CA GLY A 497 0.35 -23.64 -2.36
C GLY A 497 0.20 -23.02 -0.96
N ARG A 498 -0.45 -23.73 -0.05
CA ARG A 498 -0.56 -23.27 1.34
C ARG A 498 0.84 -23.29 1.97
N ARG A 499 1.23 -22.22 2.61
CA ARG A 499 2.39 -22.23 3.52
C ARG A 499 1.92 -22.93 4.80
N GLU A 500 2.55 -24.04 5.15
CA GLU A 500 2.37 -24.73 6.43
C GLU A 500 2.92 -23.90 7.59
#